data_1e8bd8cd347b7923a28b1d4eb7d7beee
#
_entry.id   1e8bd8cd347b7923a28b1d4eb7d7beee
#
_cell.length_a   1.000
_cell.length_b   1.000
_cell.length_c   1.000
_cell.angle_alpha   90.00
_cell.angle_beta   90.00
_cell.angle_gamma   90.00
#
_symmetry.space_group_name_H-M   'P 1'
#
loop_
_entity.id
_entity.type
_entity.pdbx_description
1 polymer ?
#
loop_
_entity_poly.entity_id
_entity_poly.type
_entity_poly.pdbx_seq_one_letter_code
_entity_poly.pdbx_strand_id
1 'polypeptide(L)'
;MFLRSTKLRALVAVASLALIGAACSDSDGGGDGGTSASASGSSGGSGECTTAEQPVINFAAYSTPREVYGKIIPAFTSAWKEEHDGQVVIFNESYAGSTTQAQNIINGYPADIVALSLAPDVDVIADAGLITHDWTSAPDGGMVSSSVVVFDVRPGNPNGYADWNDLTASGTEILTPDPAQSGGARWNIVSAWGSALRGYAGVAKDDQAGATQLLDGFLGNVITFDKSARDSIQNFEAGNGDVAITYENEVKTAQDAGLEDEAVYPPSSVLIENPVALVDTYADEHCVREIAEAFIDYLHTPEVKDLYHSVGFLRSTDLAEAKAGDPDNGFPAIEDLWTVDEIGGWDALNEELFSDTGIATQAIAGGA
;
A
#
# COMPACT_ATOMS: atom_id res chain seq x y z
N MET A 1 -2.61 -17.60 -60.35
CA MET A 1 -1.62 -16.57 -60.71
C MET A 1 -0.79 -16.29 -59.44
N PHE A 2 0.43 -16.79 -59.45
CA PHE A 2 1.38 -16.78 -58.34
C PHE A 2 1.96 -15.38 -58.15
N LEU A 3 2.17 -14.94 -56.91
CA LEU A 3 3.30 -14.07 -56.58
C LEU A 3 3.69 -14.26 -55.11
N ARG A 4 4.90 -14.78 -55.01
CA ARG A 4 5.71 -14.93 -53.76
C ARG A 4 6.21 -13.55 -53.33
N SER A 5 6.28 -13.27 -52.04
CA SER A 5 7.11 -12.21 -51.53
C SER A 5 7.91 -12.68 -50.30
N THR A 6 9.11 -12.36 -50.37
CA THR A 6 10.36 -12.80 -49.73
C THR A 6 10.49 -12.34 -48.27
N LYS A 7 10.98 -13.25 -47.43
CA LYS A 7 11.42 -12.95 -46.05
C LYS A 7 12.77 -12.23 -46.06
N LEU A 8 12.85 -11.10 -45.41
CA LEU A 8 14.11 -10.41 -45.12
C LEU A 8 14.52 -10.69 -43.67
N ARG A 9 15.58 -11.46 -43.50
CA ARG A 9 16.24 -11.71 -42.22
C ARG A 9 17.32 -10.64 -42.02
N ALA A 10 17.22 -9.82 -40.96
CA ALA A 10 18.32 -8.96 -40.52
C ALA A 10 19.12 -9.67 -39.44
N LEU A 11 20.40 -9.91 -39.74
CA LEU A 11 21.42 -10.33 -38.80
C LEU A 11 21.88 -9.09 -38.00
N VAL A 12 21.86 -9.18 -36.67
CA VAL A 12 22.55 -8.25 -35.80
C VAL A 12 23.81 -8.94 -35.28
N ALA A 13 24.95 -8.39 -35.63
CA ALA A 13 26.28 -8.82 -35.19
C ALA A 13 26.57 -8.25 -33.80
N VAL A 14 26.95 -9.11 -32.87
CA VAL A 14 27.49 -8.74 -31.56
C VAL A 14 29.00 -8.52 -31.71
N ALA A 15 29.47 -7.30 -31.39
CA ALA A 15 30.88 -6.99 -31.27
C ALA A 15 31.26 -6.96 -29.79
N SER A 16 32.03 -7.94 -29.37
CA SER A 16 32.68 -8.00 -28.07
C SER A 16 34.02 -7.23 -28.14
N LEU A 17 34.21 -6.26 -27.26
CA LEU A 17 35.53 -5.62 -27.04
C LEU A 17 36.03 -6.01 -25.66
N ALA A 18 37.07 -6.85 -25.64
CA ALA A 18 37.92 -7.12 -24.51
C ALA A 18 39.08 -6.13 -24.49
N LEU A 19 39.34 -5.51 -23.35
CA LEU A 19 40.58 -4.76 -23.10
C LEU A 19 41.25 -5.32 -21.86
N ILE A 20 42.34 -6.00 -22.11
CA ILE A 20 43.37 -6.43 -21.16
C ILE A 20 44.44 -5.34 -21.13
N GLY A 21 44.89 -4.95 -19.96
CA GLY A 21 46.03 -4.07 -19.81
C GLY A 21 46.60 -4.16 -18.40
N ALA A 22 47.54 -5.05 -18.19
CA ALA A 22 48.41 -5.10 -17.03
C ALA A 22 49.66 -4.24 -17.31
N ALA A 23 50.18 -3.57 -16.27
CA ALA A 23 51.63 -3.41 -16.12
C ALA A 23 51.95 -2.82 -14.74
N CYS A 24 52.75 -3.56 -14.00
CA CYS A 24 53.56 -3.07 -12.87
C CYS A 24 54.76 -2.30 -13.35
N SER A 25 55.23 -1.34 -12.55
CA SER A 25 56.69 -1.08 -12.42
C SER A 25 56.94 -0.16 -11.21
N ASP A 26 57.84 -0.61 -10.36
CA ASP A 26 58.49 0.10 -9.24
C ASP A 26 59.31 1.31 -9.67
N SER A 27 59.45 2.31 -8.79
CA SER A 27 60.74 2.82 -8.28
C SER A 27 60.58 4.07 -7.40
N ASP A 28 61.09 3.95 -6.21
CA ASP A 28 61.73 4.87 -5.24
C ASP A 28 61.71 6.38 -5.42
N GLY A 29 61.46 7.07 -4.26
CA GLY A 29 61.98 8.39 -4.01
C GLY A 29 61.18 9.28 -3.06
N GLY A 30 61.54 9.26 -1.81
CA GLY A 30 61.19 10.00 -0.63
C GLY A 30 60.59 11.41 -0.70
N GLY A 31 59.84 11.75 0.36
CA GLY A 31 59.48 13.14 0.69
C GLY A 31 58.20 13.24 1.51
N ASP A 32 58.38 13.31 2.76
CA ASP A 32 57.58 13.77 3.91
C ASP A 32 56.36 14.64 3.57
N GLY A 33 55.22 14.35 4.22
CA GLY A 33 54.02 15.20 4.20
C GLY A 33 52.80 14.46 4.68
N GLY A 34 52.74 14.09 5.96
CA GLY A 34 51.55 13.49 6.55
C GLY A 34 50.32 14.41 6.54
N THR A 35 49.28 13.96 5.94
CA THR A 35 47.93 14.40 6.25
C THR A 35 47.08 13.15 6.58
N SER A 36 47.00 12.91 7.86
CA SER A 36 46.05 11.95 8.45
C SER A 36 44.63 12.42 8.11
N ALA A 37 43.93 11.68 7.30
CA ALA A 37 42.49 11.77 7.24
C ALA A 37 41.93 11.22 8.57
N SER A 38 41.68 12.11 9.48
CA SER A 38 40.90 11.81 10.69
C SER A 38 39.48 11.47 10.25
N ALA A 39 39.10 10.24 10.47
CA ALA A 39 37.69 9.88 10.55
C ALA A 39 37.11 10.69 11.73
N SER A 40 36.40 11.76 11.41
CA SER A 40 35.59 12.48 12.40
C SER A 40 34.48 11.57 12.81
N GLY A 41 34.64 10.91 13.95
CA GLY A 41 33.57 10.39 14.74
C GLY A 41 32.65 11.55 15.10
N SER A 42 31.42 11.53 14.61
CA SER A 42 30.37 12.45 15.02
C SER A 42 30.06 12.21 16.46
N SER A 43 30.67 13.01 17.35
CA SER A 43 30.21 13.18 18.72
C SER A 43 28.93 14.02 18.67
N GLY A 44 27.83 13.50 19.21
CA GLY A 44 26.58 14.19 19.38
C GLY A 44 26.74 15.58 19.97
N GLY A 45 26.67 16.57 19.13
CA GLY A 45 26.42 17.96 19.47
C GLY A 45 24.95 18.23 19.14
N SER A 46 24.22 18.80 20.09
CA SER A 46 22.93 19.43 19.88
C SER A 46 23.15 20.65 18.99
N GLY A 47 23.44 20.43 17.71
CA GLY A 47 23.38 21.44 16.66
C GLY A 47 21.92 21.72 16.39
N GLU A 48 21.55 22.98 16.46
CA GLU A 48 20.23 23.47 16.08
C GLU A 48 19.96 22.97 14.65
N CYS A 49 18.88 22.20 14.49
CA CYS A 49 18.48 21.66 13.19
C CYS A 49 18.07 22.82 12.29
N THR A 50 18.69 22.96 11.15
CA THR A 50 18.38 24.05 10.20
C THR A 50 17.75 23.44 8.96
N THR A 51 16.48 23.78 8.74
CA THR A 51 15.75 23.38 7.53
C THR A 51 16.45 23.96 6.30
N ALA A 52 16.62 23.16 5.25
CA ALA A 52 17.21 23.58 4.01
C ALA A 52 16.37 24.68 3.33
N GLU A 53 16.99 25.50 2.47
CA GLU A 53 16.27 26.50 1.67
C GLU A 53 15.20 25.86 0.77
N GLN A 54 15.47 24.65 0.29
CA GLN A 54 14.50 23.79 -0.41
C GLN A 54 14.45 22.43 0.32
N PRO A 55 13.57 22.29 1.32
CA PRO A 55 13.43 21.04 2.04
C PRO A 55 12.82 19.94 1.17
N VAL A 56 13.29 18.73 1.37
CA VAL A 56 12.77 17.53 0.69
C VAL A 56 12.12 16.63 1.74
N ILE A 57 10.87 16.29 1.51
CA ILE A 57 10.11 15.29 2.29
C ILE A 57 10.17 13.96 1.55
N ASN A 58 10.71 12.93 2.16
CA ASN A 58 10.62 11.57 1.67
C ASN A 58 9.30 10.96 2.16
N PHE A 59 8.36 10.78 1.27
CA PHE A 59 7.02 10.28 1.52
C PHE A 59 6.89 8.84 1.04
N ALA A 60 6.67 7.90 1.95
CA ALA A 60 6.46 6.49 1.63
C ALA A 60 4.99 6.12 1.82
N ALA A 61 4.32 5.72 0.75
CA ALA A 61 2.91 5.37 0.80
C ALA A 61 2.63 3.99 0.21
N TYR A 62 1.50 3.40 0.64
CA TYR A 62 0.97 2.24 -0.06
C TYR A 62 0.46 2.63 -1.46
N SER A 63 0.20 1.64 -2.33
CA SER A 63 0.09 1.90 -3.77
C SER A 63 -1.22 2.55 -4.21
N THR A 64 -2.33 2.31 -3.49
CA THR A 64 -3.67 2.65 -3.98
C THR A 64 -4.00 4.15 -3.98
N PRO A 65 -3.56 5.00 -3.02
CA PRO A 65 -3.93 6.42 -2.99
C PRO A 65 -3.03 7.34 -3.84
N ARG A 66 -2.22 6.80 -4.75
CA ARG A 66 -1.27 7.59 -5.56
C ARG A 66 -1.94 8.76 -6.28
N GLU A 67 -3.11 8.53 -6.87
CA GLU A 67 -3.82 9.53 -7.67
C GLU A 67 -4.26 10.73 -6.81
N VAL A 68 -4.77 10.47 -5.61
CA VAL A 68 -5.21 11.54 -4.71
C VAL A 68 -4.02 12.27 -4.09
N TYR A 69 -2.94 11.59 -3.72
CA TYR A 69 -1.72 12.29 -3.28
C TYR A 69 -1.12 13.15 -4.37
N GLY A 70 -1.26 12.77 -5.64
CA GLY A 70 -0.92 13.62 -6.79
C GLY A 70 -1.73 14.93 -6.87
N LYS A 71 -2.78 15.11 -6.06
CA LYS A 71 -3.52 16.36 -5.89
C LYS A 71 -3.25 17.02 -4.55
N ILE A 72 -3.20 16.24 -3.47
CA ILE A 72 -2.97 16.74 -2.11
C ILE A 72 -1.59 17.38 -1.97
N ILE A 73 -0.52 16.72 -2.45
CA ILE A 73 0.85 17.22 -2.32
C ILE A 73 1.04 18.57 -3.03
N PRO A 74 0.62 18.77 -4.29
CA PRO A 74 0.68 20.09 -4.92
C PRO A 74 -0.14 21.17 -4.22
N ALA A 75 -1.32 20.82 -3.66
CA ALA A 75 -2.14 21.77 -2.91
C ALA A 75 -1.44 22.21 -1.63
N PHE A 76 -0.92 21.25 -0.83
CA PHE A 76 -0.12 21.55 0.35
C PHE A 76 1.11 22.41 0.03
N THR A 77 1.91 22.02 -0.96
CA THR A 77 3.15 22.75 -1.29
C THR A 77 2.86 24.18 -1.77
N SER A 78 1.71 24.41 -2.41
CA SER A 78 1.27 25.76 -2.79
C SER A 78 0.87 26.59 -1.56
N ALA A 79 0.08 26.01 -0.65
CA ALA A 79 -0.33 26.69 0.59
C ALA A 79 0.90 26.99 1.48
N TRP A 80 1.76 26.01 1.67
CA TRP A 80 3.01 26.19 2.41
C TRP A 80 3.85 27.33 1.89
N LYS A 81 4.04 27.39 0.57
CA LYS A 81 4.81 28.46 -0.08
C LYS A 81 4.24 29.84 0.14
N GLU A 82 2.90 29.97 0.18
CA GLU A 82 2.22 31.26 0.41
C GLU A 82 2.38 31.72 1.87
N GLU A 83 2.38 30.78 2.82
CA GLU A 83 2.46 31.05 4.25
C GLU A 83 3.89 31.21 4.78
N HIS A 84 4.92 30.68 4.06
CA HIS A 84 6.31 30.60 4.51
C HIS A 84 7.26 31.34 3.56
N ASP A 85 7.00 32.62 3.28
CA ASP A 85 7.88 33.54 2.55
C ASP A 85 8.40 33.00 1.19
N GLY A 86 7.64 32.12 0.54
CA GLY A 86 7.99 31.55 -0.76
C GLY A 86 8.85 30.29 -0.69
N GLN A 87 9.03 29.67 0.49
CA GLN A 87 9.75 28.41 0.62
C GLN A 87 9.07 27.30 -0.19
N VAL A 88 9.86 26.63 -1.02
CA VAL A 88 9.38 25.51 -1.88
C VAL A 88 9.74 24.19 -1.24
N VAL A 89 8.73 23.39 -0.90
CA VAL A 89 8.91 22.01 -0.42
C VAL A 89 8.83 21.04 -1.59
N ILE A 90 9.73 20.07 -1.62
CA ILE A 90 9.78 19.00 -2.63
C ILE A 90 9.38 17.70 -1.93
N PHE A 91 8.47 16.93 -2.55
CA PHE A 91 8.17 15.57 -2.11
C PHE A 91 8.86 14.56 -3.00
N ASN A 92 9.59 13.65 -2.37
CA ASN A 92 10.19 12.47 -2.98
C ASN A 92 9.29 11.28 -2.63
N GLU A 93 8.43 10.89 -3.56
CA GLU A 93 7.35 9.93 -3.33
C GLU A 93 7.78 8.49 -3.66
N SER A 94 7.47 7.55 -2.77
CA SER A 94 7.66 6.11 -2.97
C SER A 94 6.34 5.38 -2.76
N TYR A 95 5.92 4.56 -3.74
CA TYR A 95 4.69 3.79 -3.68
C TYR A 95 4.98 2.30 -3.88
N ALA A 96 4.55 1.47 -2.93
CA ALA A 96 4.72 0.01 -2.97
C ALA A 96 3.63 -0.69 -2.12
N GLY A 97 3.72 -2.00 -1.93
CA GLY A 97 2.91 -2.67 -0.92
C GLY A 97 3.23 -2.14 0.49
N SER A 98 2.22 -1.99 1.32
CA SER A 98 2.34 -1.36 2.65
C SER A 98 3.39 -2.06 3.54
N THR A 99 3.31 -3.38 3.64
CA THR A 99 4.27 -4.18 4.42
C THR A 99 5.69 -4.07 3.83
N THR A 100 5.82 -4.02 2.50
CA THR A 100 7.10 -3.77 1.83
C THR A 100 7.67 -2.40 2.18
N GLN A 101 6.84 -1.34 2.24
CA GLN A 101 7.29 -0.01 2.67
C GLN A 101 7.80 -0.03 4.11
N ALA A 102 7.04 -0.63 5.03
CA ALA A 102 7.45 -0.75 6.42
C ALA A 102 8.82 -1.45 6.55
N GLN A 103 9.01 -2.58 5.85
CA GLN A 103 10.27 -3.30 5.85
C GLN A 103 11.43 -2.50 5.24
N ASN A 104 11.18 -1.76 4.15
CA ASN A 104 12.20 -0.90 3.54
C ASN A 104 12.67 0.18 4.52
N ILE A 105 11.75 0.79 5.28
CA ILE A 105 12.07 1.84 6.27
C ILE A 105 12.88 1.27 7.42
N ILE A 106 12.50 0.12 7.97
CA ILE A 106 13.25 -0.57 9.01
C ILE A 106 14.65 -0.94 8.52
N ASN A 107 14.80 -1.26 7.24
CA ASN A 107 16.07 -1.58 6.60
C ASN A 107 16.86 -0.35 6.11
N GLY A 108 16.43 0.87 6.48
CA GLY A 108 17.18 2.11 6.26
C GLY A 108 16.72 2.98 5.08
N TYR A 109 15.53 2.74 4.52
CA TYR A 109 14.93 3.73 3.61
C TYR A 109 14.47 4.95 4.41
N PRO A 110 15.00 6.15 4.15
CA PRO A 110 14.85 7.29 5.04
C PRO A 110 13.57 8.09 4.78
N ALA A 111 12.40 7.46 4.99
CA ALA A 111 11.12 8.13 4.87
C ALA A 111 10.87 9.04 6.07
N ASP A 112 10.42 10.27 5.82
CA ASP A 112 10.02 11.24 6.85
C ASP A 112 8.57 11.05 7.28
N ILE A 113 7.74 10.64 6.34
CA ILE A 113 6.31 10.39 6.53
C ILE A 113 5.96 9.05 5.89
N VAL A 114 5.12 8.29 6.60
CA VAL A 114 4.52 7.07 6.08
C VAL A 114 3.01 7.22 6.00
N ALA A 115 2.41 6.77 4.90
CA ALA A 115 0.97 6.60 4.72
C ALA A 115 0.75 5.15 4.31
N LEU A 116 0.34 4.30 5.24
CA LEU A 116 0.29 2.86 5.06
C LEU A 116 -1.13 2.32 5.00
N SER A 117 -1.27 1.08 4.60
CA SER A 117 -2.55 0.44 4.39
C SER A 117 -3.19 -0.04 5.68
N LEU A 118 -2.40 -0.34 6.72
CA LEU A 118 -2.89 -0.84 8.00
C LEU A 118 -1.98 -0.45 9.18
N ALA A 119 -2.58 -0.34 10.35
CA ALA A 119 -1.91 0.04 11.59
C ALA A 119 -0.69 -0.85 11.94
N PRO A 120 -0.74 -2.19 11.89
CA PRO A 120 0.42 -3.05 12.17
C PRO A 120 1.68 -2.73 11.37
N ASP A 121 1.55 -2.20 10.14
CA ASP A 121 2.71 -1.80 9.35
C ASP A 121 3.36 -0.51 9.87
N VAL A 122 2.61 0.37 10.55
CA VAL A 122 3.14 1.52 11.28
C VAL A 122 3.76 1.07 12.59
N ASP A 123 3.10 0.14 13.30
CA ASP A 123 3.56 -0.36 14.60
C ASP A 123 4.92 -1.04 14.52
N VAL A 124 5.20 -1.84 13.46
CA VAL A 124 6.54 -2.45 13.31
C VAL A 124 7.64 -1.41 13.07
N ILE A 125 7.34 -0.24 12.51
CA ILE A 125 8.30 0.88 12.38
C ILE A 125 8.51 1.54 13.75
N ALA A 126 7.42 1.68 14.54
CA ALA A 126 7.50 2.18 15.91
C ALA A 126 8.28 1.22 16.83
N ASP A 127 8.05 -0.08 16.73
CA ASP A 127 8.78 -1.12 17.46
C ASP A 127 10.28 -1.14 17.12
N ALA A 128 10.64 -0.76 15.89
CA ALA A 128 12.03 -0.55 15.50
C ALA A 128 12.64 0.74 16.07
N GLY A 129 11.87 1.57 16.80
CA GLY A 129 12.30 2.81 17.42
C GLY A 129 12.45 3.99 16.45
N LEU A 130 11.90 3.90 15.25
CA LEU A 130 11.95 4.97 14.25
C LEU A 130 10.79 5.96 14.37
N ILE A 131 9.64 5.52 14.88
CA ILE A 131 8.51 6.34 15.32
C ILE A 131 8.50 6.28 16.84
N THR A 132 8.65 7.43 17.51
CA THR A 132 8.87 7.51 18.96
C THR A 132 7.74 8.21 19.71
N HIS A 133 6.84 8.90 19.00
CA HIS A 133 5.62 9.48 19.54
C HIS A 133 4.46 8.48 19.44
N ASP A 134 3.40 8.75 20.18
CA ASP A 134 2.14 8.01 20.03
C ASP A 134 1.41 8.49 18.76
N TRP A 135 1.63 7.79 17.63
CA TRP A 135 1.05 8.14 16.34
C TRP A 135 -0.49 8.05 16.35
N THR A 136 -1.07 7.23 17.24
CA THR A 136 -2.52 7.09 17.37
C THR A 136 -3.17 8.27 18.10
N SER A 137 -2.38 9.17 18.69
CA SER A 137 -2.89 10.39 19.33
C SER A 137 -3.32 11.48 18.33
N ALA A 138 -2.98 11.33 17.04
CA ALA A 138 -3.43 12.21 15.98
C ALA A 138 -4.97 12.12 15.76
N PRO A 139 -5.58 13.08 15.07
CA PRO A 139 -7.02 13.03 14.78
C PRO A 139 -7.42 11.69 14.14
N ASP A 140 -8.63 11.25 14.43
CA ASP A 140 -9.19 9.97 13.94
C ASP A 140 -8.29 8.74 14.27
N GLY A 141 -7.50 8.80 15.35
CA GLY A 141 -6.56 7.73 15.72
C GLY A 141 -5.38 7.57 14.75
N GLY A 142 -5.01 8.65 14.04
CA GLY A 142 -3.99 8.64 13.00
C GLY A 142 -4.48 8.15 11.64
N MET A 143 -5.78 7.84 11.51
CA MET A 143 -6.37 7.41 10.24
C MET A 143 -6.75 8.61 9.39
N VAL A 144 -6.39 8.60 8.11
CA VAL A 144 -6.66 9.72 7.18
C VAL A 144 -7.74 9.40 6.16
N SER A 145 -7.99 8.12 5.90
CA SER A 145 -8.99 7.65 4.95
C SER A 145 -9.44 6.24 5.27
N SER A 146 -10.56 5.82 4.68
CA SER A 146 -11.04 4.45 4.76
C SER A 146 -11.55 3.95 3.41
N SER A 147 -11.74 2.64 3.31
CA SER A 147 -12.30 1.97 2.15
C SER A 147 -13.03 0.70 2.58
N VAL A 148 -13.52 -0.08 1.62
CA VAL A 148 -14.08 -1.41 1.83
C VAL A 148 -13.51 -2.38 0.81
N VAL A 149 -13.51 -3.67 1.15
CA VAL A 149 -13.12 -4.71 0.20
C VAL A 149 -14.27 -4.99 -0.75
N VAL A 150 -13.96 -5.04 -2.05
CA VAL A 150 -14.90 -5.39 -3.11
C VAL A 150 -14.30 -6.45 -4.02
N PHE A 151 -15.15 -7.05 -4.85
CA PHE A 151 -14.72 -7.86 -5.98
C PHE A 151 -14.75 -7.00 -7.24
N ASP A 152 -13.62 -6.84 -7.88
CA ASP A 152 -13.52 -6.25 -9.20
C ASP A 152 -13.79 -7.34 -10.23
N VAL A 153 -14.86 -7.17 -11.01
CA VAL A 153 -15.35 -8.19 -11.93
C VAL A 153 -15.43 -7.66 -13.36
N ARG A 154 -15.39 -8.57 -14.31
CA ARG A 154 -15.56 -8.26 -15.71
C ARG A 154 -16.95 -7.64 -15.98
N PRO A 155 -17.09 -6.79 -17.03
CA PRO A 155 -18.35 -6.13 -17.35
C PRO A 155 -19.55 -7.06 -17.39
N GLY A 156 -20.61 -6.69 -16.67
CA GLY A 156 -21.84 -7.47 -16.54
C GLY A 156 -21.74 -8.67 -15.60
N ASN A 157 -20.66 -8.80 -14.84
CA ASN A 157 -20.44 -9.88 -13.88
C ASN A 157 -20.83 -11.27 -14.44
N PRO A 158 -20.15 -11.76 -15.48
CA PRO A 158 -20.58 -12.95 -16.22
C PRO A 158 -20.62 -14.23 -15.38
N ASN A 159 -19.84 -14.28 -14.29
CA ASN A 159 -19.79 -15.42 -13.38
C ASN A 159 -20.81 -15.31 -12.23
N GLY A 160 -21.45 -14.13 -12.07
CA GLY A 160 -22.50 -13.89 -11.08
C GLY A 160 -21.99 -13.87 -9.63
N TYR A 161 -20.76 -13.40 -9.41
CA TYR A 161 -20.20 -13.24 -8.06
C TYR A 161 -21.03 -12.25 -7.23
N ALA A 162 -21.36 -12.61 -5.98
CA ALA A 162 -22.16 -11.79 -5.08
C ALA A 162 -21.66 -11.84 -3.63
N ASP A 163 -21.03 -12.93 -3.22
CA ASP A 163 -20.53 -13.14 -1.86
C ASP A 163 -19.26 -14.01 -1.90
N TRP A 164 -18.50 -14.01 -0.81
CA TRP A 164 -17.24 -14.75 -0.66
C TRP A 164 -17.34 -16.23 -1.01
N ASN A 165 -18.50 -16.87 -0.70
CA ASN A 165 -18.70 -18.28 -1.03
C ASN A 165 -18.66 -18.56 -2.55
N ASP A 166 -19.01 -17.61 -3.38
CA ASP A 166 -18.99 -17.78 -4.84
C ASP A 166 -17.54 -17.94 -5.36
N LEU A 167 -16.58 -17.35 -4.64
CA LEU A 167 -15.16 -17.40 -4.97
C LEU A 167 -14.51 -18.75 -4.66
N THR A 168 -15.19 -19.64 -3.93
CA THR A 168 -14.69 -20.98 -3.60
C THR A 168 -15.00 -22.03 -4.66
N ALA A 169 -15.76 -21.65 -5.70
CA ALA A 169 -16.11 -22.58 -6.78
C ALA A 169 -14.87 -23.00 -7.55
N SER A 170 -14.74 -24.31 -7.81
CA SER A 170 -13.59 -24.85 -8.53
C SER A 170 -13.46 -24.26 -9.93
N GLY A 171 -12.27 -23.76 -10.24
CA GLY A 171 -11.96 -23.15 -11.53
C GLY A 171 -12.20 -21.64 -11.58
N THR A 172 -12.56 -21.00 -10.48
CA THR A 172 -12.51 -19.54 -10.35
C THR A 172 -11.06 -19.08 -10.37
N GLU A 173 -10.73 -18.12 -11.21
CA GLU A 173 -9.38 -17.54 -11.30
C GLU A 173 -9.35 -16.20 -10.55
N ILE A 174 -8.78 -16.19 -9.35
CA ILE A 174 -8.74 -15.03 -8.45
C ILE A 174 -7.37 -14.35 -8.53
N LEU A 175 -7.38 -13.02 -8.54
CA LEU A 175 -6.21 -12.17 -8.33
C LEU A 175 -6.33 -11.46 -6.98
N THR A 176 -5.27 -11.48 -6.21
CA THR A 176 -5.14 -10.74 -4.95
C THR A 176 -3.65 -10.53 -4.66
N PRO A 177 -3.25 -9.46 -3.94
CA PRO A 177 -1.85 -9.29 -3.61
C PRO A 177 -1.37 -10.29 -2.55
N ASP A 178 -0.06 -10.38 -2.38
CA ASP A 178 0.63 -11.22 -1.41
C ASP A 178 0.54 -10.61 0.01
N PRO A 179 -0.03 -11.28 1.01
CA PRO A 179 -0.12 -10.77 2.37
C PRO A 179 1.22 -10.60 3.09
N ALA A 180 2.30 -11.17 2.56
CA ALA A 180 3.65 -10.93 3.07
C ALA A 180 4.24 -9.59 2.60
N GLN A 181 3.67 -8.96 1.57
CA GLN A 181 4.16 -7.73 0.96
C GLN A 181 3.15 -6.58 1.01
N SER A 182 1.85 -6.90 1.02
CA SER A 182 0.76 -5.96 0.85
C SER A 182 -0.21 -6.00 2.04
N GLY A 183 -0.38 -4.86 2.72
CA GLY A 183 -1.44 -4.70 3.71
C GLY A 183 -2.84 -4.86 3.10
N GLY A 184 -3.02 -4.47 1.83
CA GLY A 184 -4.29 -4.69 1.11
C GLY A 184 -4.68 -6.16 1.03
N ALA A 185 -3.70 -7.06 0.85
CA ALA A 185 -3.96 -8.50 0.88
C ALA A 185 -4.43 -8.99 2.25
N ARG A 186 -3.88 -8.44 3.33
CA ARG A 186 -4.33 -8.78 4.69
C ARG A 186 -5.77 -8.33 4.90
N TRP A 187 -6.13 -7.13 4.45
CA TRP A 187 -7.51 -6.67 4.49
C TRP A 187 -8.47 -7.57 3.71
N ASN A 188 -8.07 -8.05 2.52
CA ASN A 188 -8.87 -8.97 1.71
C ASN A 188 -9.14 -10.28 2.47
N ILE A 189 -8.12 -10.86 3.08
CA ILE A 189 -8.21 -12.10 3.86
C ILE A 189 -9.05 -11.88 5.14
N VAL A 190 -8.79 -10.79 5.87
CA VAL A 190 -9.55 -10.44 7.08
C VAL A 190 -11.02 -10.21 6.75
N SER A 191 -11.32 -9.56 5.61
CA SER A 191 -12.71 -9.34 5.18
C SER A 191 -13.44 -10.67 4.92
N ALA A 192 -12.82 -11.63 4.23
CA ALA A 192 -13.39 -12.95 4.00
C ALA A 192 -13.60 -13.72 5.33
N TRP A 193 -12.57 -13.74 6.18
CA TRP A 193 -12.59 -14.41 7.48
C TRP A 193 -13.65 -13.85 8.42
N GLY A 194 -13.63 -12.54 8.62
CA GLY A 194 -14.54 -11.86 9.52
C GLY A 194 -16.00 -11.92 9.03
N SER A 195 -16.25 -11.81 7.73
CA SER A 195 -17.58 -12.00 7.15
C SER A 195 -18.13 -13.40 7.45
N ALA A 196 -17.30 -14.43 7.30
CA ALA A 196 -17.70 -15.81 7.65
C ALA A 196 -18.03 -15.95 9.14
N LEU A 197 -17.18 -15.46 10.05
CA LEU A 197 -17.41 -15.51 11.49
C LEU A 197 -18.66 -14.72 11.94
N ARG A 198 -19.06 -13.72 11.17
CA ARG A 198 -20.27 -12.92 11.41
C ARG A 198 -21.55 -13.57 10.88
N GLY A 199 -21.43 -14.71 10.19
CA GLY A 199 -22.57 -15.49 9.70
C GLY A 199 -22.93 -15.21 8.23
N TYR A 200 -22.00 -14.65 7.47
CA TYR A 200 -22.13 -14.42 6.02
C TYR A 200 -21.40 -15.51 5.22
N ALA A 201 -21.39 -15.39 3.90
CA ALA A 201 -20.72 -16.34 2.99
C ALA A 201 -21.17 -17.81 3.15
N GLY A 202 -22.40 -18.04 3.60
CA GLY A 202 -22.92 -19.39 3.82
C GLY A 202 -22.35 -20.10 5.04
N VAL A 203 -21.58 -19.42 5.89
CA VAL A 203 -20.98 -19.94 7.13
C VAL A 203 -21.86 -19.55 8.32
N ALA A 204 -22.04 -20.43 9.29
CA ALA A 204 -22.76 -20.09 10.50
C ALA A 204 -21.94 -19.12 11.36
N LYS A 205 -22.62 -18.21 12.06
CA LYS A 205 -21.94 -17.28 12.97
C LYS A 205 -21.08 -18.03 13.99
N ASP A 206 -19.85 -17.52 14.21
CA ASP A 206 -18.85 -18.07 15.13
C ASP A 206 -18.35 -19.49 14.77
N ASP A 207 -18.58 -19.95 13.52
CA ASP A 207 -18.08 -21.23 13.02
C ASP A 207 -16.68 -21.08 12.41
N GLN A 208 -15.65 -21.21 13.25
CA GLN A 208 -14.24 -21.11 12.81
C GLN A 208 -13.87 -22.19 11.78
N ALA A 209 -14.42 -23.40 11.89
CA ALA A 209 -14.11 -24.46 10.93
C ALA A 209 -14.69 -24.12 9.55
N GLY A 210 -15.91 -23.59 9.50
CA GLY A 210 -16.52 -23.10 8.26
C GLY A 210 -15.76 -21.91 7.67
N ALA A 211 -15.32 -20.97 8.51
CA ALA A 211 -14.50 -19.84 8.05
C ALA A 211 -13.14 -20.30 7.51
N THR A 212 -12.47 -21.27 8.14
CA THR A 212 -11.24 -21.88 7.63
C THR A 212 -11.48 -22.51 6.26
N GLN A 213 -12.54 -23.27 6.10
CA GLN A 213 -12.89 -23.91 4.82
C GLN A 213 -13.16 -22.87 3.72
N LEU A 214 -13.80 -21.75 4.07
CA LEU A 214 -14.00 -20.64 3.13
C LEU A 214 -12.67 -20.08 2.67
N LEU A 215 -11.74 -19.79 3.60
CA LEU A 215 -10.39 -19.28 3.24
C LEU A 215 -9.61 -20.28 2.39
N ASP A 216 -9.61 -21.56 2.74
CA ASP A 216 -8.96 -22.61 1.95
C ASP A 216 -9.50 -22.63 0.51
N GLY A 217 -10.82 -22.55 0.34
CA GLY A 217 -11.46 -22.53 -0.97
C GLY A 217 -11.14 -21.26 -1.76
N PHE A 218 -11.19 -20.11 -1.12
CA PHE A 218 -10.87 -18.80 -1.71
C PHE A 218 -9.39 -18.71 -2.12
N LEU A 219 -8.48 -18.96 -1.17
CA LEU A 219 -7.03 -18.85 -1.39
C LEU A 219 -6.50 -19.93 -2.34
N GLY A 220 -7.12 -21.12 -2.35
CA GLY A 220 -6.81 -22.19 -3.28
C GLY A 220 -7.16 -21.89 -4.75
N ASN A 221 -8.01 -20.90 -4.99
CA ASN A 221 -8.37 -20.41 -6.33
C ASN A 221 -7.55 -19.18 -6.78
N VAL A 222 -6.63 -18.67 -5.95
CA VAL A 222 -5.77 -17.56 -6.33
C VAL A 222 -4.71 -18.02 -7.32
N ILE A 223 -4.74 -17.47 -8.53
CA ILE A 223 -3.78 -17.82 -9.59
C ILE A 223 -2.48 -17.04 -9.52
N THR A 224 -2.51 -15.86 -8.85
CA THR A 224 -1.32 -15.00 -8.69
C THR A 224 -1.45 -14.18 -7.41
N PHE A 225 -0.37 -14.17 -6.62
CA PHE A 225 -0.17 -13.26 -5.50
C PHE A 225 0.79 -12.14 -5.93
N ASP A 226 0.22 -10.98 -6.26
CA ASP A 226 0.98 -9.83 -6.76
C ASP A 226 1.65 -9.05 -5.60
N LYS A 227 2.65 -8.21 -5.91
CA LYS A 227 3.43 -7.50 -4.88
C LYS A 227 2.65 -6.39 -4.16
N SER A 228 1.65 -5.82 -4.82
CA SER A 228 0.80 -4.77 -4.27
C SER A 228 -0.62 -4.87 -4.83
N ALA A 229 -1.58 -4.17 -4.19
CA ALA A 229 -2.96 -4.11 -4.68
C ALA A 229 -3.02 -3.51 -6.09
N ARG A 230 -2.25 -2.46 -6.38
CA ARG A 230 -2.18 -1.85 -7.71
C ARG A 230 -1.63 -2.82 -8.77
N ASP A 231 -0.64 -3.66 -8.42
CA ASP A 231 -0.12 -4.67 -9.36
C ASP A 231 -1.19 -5.72 -9.68
N SER A 232 -2.00 -6.14 -8.69
CA SER A 232 -3.12 -7.07 -8.91
C SER A 232 -4.18 -6.48 -9.84
N ILE A 233 -4.55 -5.22 -9.66
CA ILE A 233 -5.52 -4.56 -10.53
C ILE A 233 -4.96 -4.41 -11.95
N GLN A 234 -3.72 -3.99 -12.11
CA GLN A 234 -3.09 -3.91 -13.45
C GLN A 234 -3.01 -5.28 -14.12
N ASN A 235 -2.79 -6.35 -13.35
CA ASN A 235 -2.82 -7.72 -13.86
C ASN A 235 -4.23 -8.11 -14.31
N PHE A 236 -5.27 -7.74 -13.53
CA PHE A 236 -6.66 -7.91 -13.91
C PHE A 236 -7.01 -7.12 -15.18
N GLU A 237 -6.71 -5.82 -15.23
CA GLU A 237 -6.91 -4.95 -16.40
C GLU A 237 -6.22 -5.49 -17.67
N ALA A 238 -5.09 -6.18 -17.53
CA ALA A 238 -4.40 -6.87 -18.62
C ALA A 238 -5.14 -8.11 -19.14
N GLY A 239 -6.28 -8.48 -18.54
CA GLY A 239 -7.15 -9.56 -18.96
C GLY A 239 -6.92 -10.90 -18.27
N ASN A 240 -6.13 -10.94 -17.18
CA ASN A 240 -5.91 -12.15 -16.41
C ASN A 240 -6.97 -12.29 -15.30
N GLY A 241 -7.32 -13.52 -14.95
CA GLY A 241 -8.29 -13.84 -13.90
C GLY A 241 -9.75 -13.48 -14.23
N ASP A 242 -10.64 -14.06 -13.45
CA ASP A 242 -12.09 -13.84 -13.51
C ASP A 242 -12.54 -12.70 -12.60
N VAL A 243 -11.83 -12.53 -11.47
CA VAL A 243 -12.13 -11.59 -10.41
C VAL A 243 -10.84 -11.15 -9.69
N ALA A 244 -10.74 -9.87 -9.36
CA ALA A 244 -9.71 -9.37 -8.46
C ALA A 244 -10.35 -8.94 -7.13
N ILE A 245 -9.70 -9.29 -6.01
CA ILE A 245 -10.12 -8.84 -4.69
C ILE A 245 -9.31 -7.60 -4.33
N THR A 246 -10.00 -6.50 -4.10
CA THR A 246 -9.35 -5.19 -3.99
C THR A 246 -10.17 -4.21 -3.15
N TYR A 247 -9.67 -2.98 -3.05
CA TYR A 247 -10.37 -1.85 -2.46
C TYR A 247 -11.37 -1.24 -3.44
N GLU A 248 -12.47 -0.73 -2.93
CA GLU A 248 -13.49 0.00 -3.71
C GLU A 248 -12.89 1.10 -4.60
N ASN A 249 -11.95 1.86 -4.06
CA ASN A 249 -11.33 2.98 -4.79
C ASN A 249 -10.51 2.55 -6.01
N GLU A 250 -9.96 1.35 -6.05
CA GLU A 250 -9.24 0.85 -7.22
C GLU A 250 -10.20 0.68 -8.41
N VAL A 251 -11.35 0.04 -8.19
CA VAL A 251 -12.36 -0.12 -9.25
C VAL A 251 -12.90 1.22 -9.74
N LYS A 252 -13.15 2.16 -8.81
CA LYS A 252 -13.60 3.51 -9.18
C LYS A 252 -12.54 4.29 -9.94
N THR A 253 -11.27 4.13 -9.58
CA THR A 253 -10.15 4.73 -10.32
C THR A 253 -10.05 4.15 -11.74
N ALA A 254 -10.24 2.84 -11.91
CA ALA A 254 -10.29 2.20 -13.22
C ALA A 254 -11.47 2.73 -14.06
N GLN A 255 -12.65 2.86 -13.47
CA GLN A 255 -13.84 3.43 -14.12
C GLN A 255 -13.64 4.90 -14.53
N ASP A 256 -13.02 5.73 -13.67
CA ASP A 256 -12.68 7.13 -14.00
C ASP A 256 -11.68 7.21 -15.17
N ALA A 257 -10.76 6.24 -15.27
CA ALA A 257 -9.86 6.07 -16.40
C ALA A 257 -10.54 5.52 -17.68
N GLY A 258 -11.83 5.18 -17.61
CA GLY A 258 -12.64 4.72 -18.74
C GLY A 258 -12.63 3.21 -18.98
N LEU A 259 -12.19 2.43 -17.98
CA LEU A 259 -12.33 0.97 -17.98
C LEU A 259 -13.78 0.58 -17.63
N GLU A 260 -14.20 -0.59 -18.08
CA GLU A 260 -15.57 -1.08 -17.90
C GLU A 260 -15.69 -2.06 -16.70
N ASP A 261 -14.73 -2.04 -15.77
CA ASP A 261 -14.71 -2.89 -14.59
C ASP A 261 -15.89 -2.57 -13.66
N GLU A 262 -16.42 -3.58 -12.97
CA GLU A 262 -17.56 -3.43 -12.08
C GLU A 262 -17.24 -3.89 -10.67
N ALA A 263 -17.59 -3.05 -9.67
CA ALA A 263 -17.45 -3.40 -8.27
C ALA A 263 -18.65 -4.23 -7.79
N VAL A 264 -18.40 -5.43 -7.28
CA VAL A 264 -19.37 -6.22 -6.52
C VAL A 264 -19.05 -6.08 -5.03
N TYR A 265 -20.05 -5.65 -4.27
CA TYR A 265 -19.94 -5.43 -2.83
C TYR A 265 -20.49 -6.66 -2.11
N PRO A 266 -19.64 -7.44 -1.40
CA PRO A 266 -20.14 -8.53 -0.58
C PRO A 266 -21.05 -7.97 0.54
N PRO A 267 -22.04 -8.71 1.01
CA PRO A 267 -22.99 -8.26 2.04
C PRO A 267 -22.31 -7.83 3.35
N SER A 268 -21.19 -8.45 3.68
CA SER A 268 -20.34 -8.12 4.84
C SER A 268 -18.93 -7.79 4.40
N SER A 269 -18.35 -6.71 4.92
CA SER A 269 -17.00 -6.24 4.63
C SER A 269 -16.40 -5.54 5.85
N VAL A 270 -15.07 -5.62 5.98
CA VAL A 270 -14.34 -4.85 6.98
C VAL A 270 -14.18 -3.41 6.56
N LEU A 271 -14.24 -2.47 7.50
CA LEU A 271 -13.77 -1.11 7.29
C LEU A 271 -12.24 -1.13 7.21
N ILE A 272 -11.72 -0.81 6.05
CA ILE A 272 -10.30 -0.61 5.82
C ILE A 272 -9.94 0.76 6.39
N GLU A 273 -8.95 0.83 7.27
CA GLU A 273 -8.51 2.04 7.94
C GLU A 273 -7.04 2.30 7.59
N ASN A 274 -6.76 3.48 7.04
CA ASN A 274 -5.46 3.80 6.47
C ASN A 274 -4.74 4.86 7.32
N PRO A 275 -3.69 4.47 8.06
CA PRO A 275 -2.93 5.37 8.93
C PRO A 275 -1.91 6.21 8.17
N VAL A 276 -1.59 7.37 8.78
CA VAL A 276 -0.43 8.18 8.47
C VAL A 276 0.39 8.41 9.75
N ALA A 277 1.72 8.44 9.64
CA ALA A 277 2.58 8.73 10.77
C ALA A 277 3.87 9.46 10.34
N LEU A 278 4.38 10.29 11.24
CA LEU A 278 5.72 10.85 11.15
C LEU A 278 6.75 9.79 11.53
N VAL A 279 7.81 9.65 10.76
CA VAL A 279 8.97 8.84 11.14
C VAL A 279 9.99 9.74 11.82
N ASP A 280 9.88 9.84 13.15
CA ASP A 280 10.61 10.82 13.97
C ASP A 280 12.11 10.87 13.66
N THR A 281 12.73 9.69 13.60
CA THR A 281 14.18 9.59 13.40
C THR A 281 14.64 10.27 12.13
N TYR A 282 13.96 10.04 11.01
CA TYR A 282 14.37 10.61 9.73
C TYR A 282 13.91 12.05 9.57
N ALA A 283 12.72 12.41 10.03
CA ALA A 283 12.25 13.79 10.00
C ALA A 283 13.18 14.74 10.80
N ASP A 284 13.73 14.26 11.93
CA ASP A 284 14.73 15.00 12.70
C ASP A 284 16.10 15.02 12.01
N GLU A 285 16.56 13.89 11.46
CA GLU A 285 17.83 13.81 10.74
C GLU A 285 17.87 14.75 9.53
N HIS A 286 16.76 14.83 8.80
CA HIS A 286 16.64 15.70 7.63
C HIS A 286 16.23 17.14 7.97
N CYS A 287 15.94 17.47 9.22
CA CYS A 287 15.49 18.78 9.67
C CYS A 287 14.19 19.25 9.00
N VAL A 288 13.25 18.34 8.81
CA VAL A 288 11.96 18.61 8.13
C VAL A 288 10.74 18.35 9.00
N ARG A 289 10.92 18.08 10.29
CA ARG A 289 9.83 17.74 11.22
C ARG A 289 8.66 18.71 11.16
N GLU A 290 8.91 20.02 11.23
CA GLU A 290 7.85 21.04 11.19
C GLU A 290 6.99 20.92 9.93
N ILE A 291 7.62 20.71 8.78
CA ILE A 291 6.92 20.58 7.49
C ILE A 291 6.16 19.26 7.43
N ALA A 292 6.77 18.19 7.93
CA ALA A 292 6.17 16.86 7.92
C ALA A 292 4.93 16.80 8.83
N GLU A 293 5.01 17.38 10.04
CA GLU A 293 3.87 17.51 10.96
C GLU A 293 2.77 18.37 10.34
N ALA A 294 3.11 19.52 9.73
CA ALA A 294 2.13 20.37 9.04
C ALA A 294 1.45 19.66 7.87
N PHE A 295 2.16 18.80 7.14
CA PHE A 295 1.56 17.98 6.08
C PHE A 295 0.59 16.94 6.67
N ILE A 296 0.96 16.26 7.76
CA ILE A 296 0.08 15.30 8.43
C ILE A 296 -1.18 16.01 8.94
N ASP A 297 -1.04 17.18 9.58
CA ASP A 297 -2.19 17.98 10.01
C ASP A 297 -3.08 18.39 8.83
N TYR A 298 -2.47 18.76 7.70
CA TYR A 298 -3.19 19.09 6.47
C TYR A 298 -4.04 17.92 5.95
N LEU A 299 -3.55 16.67 6.08
CA LEU A 299 -4.30 15.48 5.67
C LEU A 299 -5.64 15.30 6.42
N HIS A 300 -5.77 15.87 7.63
CA HIS A 300 -7.00 15.82 8.43
C HIS A 300 -7.96 16.99 8.19
N THR A 301 -7.59 17.92 7.31
CA THR A 301 -8.46 19.08 7.01
C THR A 301 -9.71 18.69 6.21
N PRO A 302 -10.82 19.43 6.34
CA PRO A 302 -12.02 19.19 5.53
C PRO A 302 -11.75 19.20 4.02
N GLU A 303 -10.87 20.11 3.56
CA GLU A 303 -10.48 20.20 2.15
C GLU A 303 -9.86 18.89 1.65
N VAL A 304 -8.96 18.27 2.43
CA VAL A 304 -8.32 17.03 2.04
C VAL A 304 -9.27 15.84 2.20
N LYS A 305 -10.16 15.84 3.20
CA LYS A 305 -11.25 14.84 3.29
C LYS A 305 -12.14 14.86 2.05
N ASP A 306 -12.45 16.06 1.52
CA ASP A 306 -13.18 16.19 0.25
C ASP A 306 -12.37 15.64 -0.95
N LEU A 307 -11.04 15.84 -0.98
CA LEU A 307 -10.18 15.25 -2.02
C LEU A 307 -10.10 13.73 -1.92
N TYR A 308 -9.97 13.18 -0.70
CA TYR A 308 -10.01 11.72 -0.51
C TYR A 308 -11.31 11.13 -1.05
N HIS A 309 -12.44 11.78 -0.80
CA HIS A 309 -13.74 11.31 -1.29
C HIS A 309 -13.90 11.50 -2.81
N SER A 310 -13.66 12.71 -3.32
CA SER A 310 -14.01 13.07 -4.72
C SER A 310 -12.99 12.64 -5.76
N VAL A 311 -11.72 12.52 -5.39
CA VAL A 311 -10.61 12.16 -6.29
C VAL A 311 -10.00 10.82 -5.93
N GLY A 312 -9.88 10.53 -4.62
CA GLY A 312 -9.32 9.29 -4.12
C GLY A 312 -10.33 8.15 -4.09
N PHE A 313 -11.61 8.44 -4.24
CA PHE A 313 -12.71 7.48 -4.11
C PHE A 313 -12.65 6.69 -2.78
N LEU A 314 -12.32 7.40 -1.70
CA LEU A 314 -12.16 6.85 -0.36
C LEU A 314 -13.35 7.27 0.53
N ARG A 315 -13.67 6.43 1.51
CA ARG A 315 -14.77 6.67 2.44
C ARG A 315 -14.29 7.50 3.65
N SER A 316 -15.26 8.00 4.44
CA SER A 316 -15.01 8.63 5.73
C SER A 316 -14.36 7.66 6.71
N THR A 317 -13.52 8.18 7.61
CA THR A 317 -12.96 7.45 8.75
C THR A 317 -14.02 7.15 9.83
N ASP A 318 -15.16 7.83 9.82
CA ASP A 318 -16.30 7.51 10.68
C ASP A 318 -17.05 6.27 10.19
N LEU A 319 -17.15 5.24 11.04
CA LEU A 319 -17.76 3.96 10.68
C LEU A 319 -19.23 4.12 10.23
N ALA A 320 -20.00 5.00 10.87
CA ALA A 320 -21.43 5.15 10.54
C ALA A 320 -21.61 5.85 9.18
N GLU A 321 -20.78 6.85 8.88
CA GLU A 321 -20.74 7.51 7.59
C GLU A 321 -20.22 6.56 6.50
N ALA A 322 -19.12 5.85 6.76
CA ALA A 322 -18.57 4.86 5.84
C ALA A 322 -19.59 3.76 5.51
N LYS A 323 -20.34 3.28 6.51
CA LYS A 323 -21.41 2.28 6.35
C LYS A 323 -22.59 2.79 5.54
N ALA A 324 -23.02 4.04 5.79
CA ALA A 324 -24.10 4.66 5.04
C ALA A 324 -23.71 4.89 3.57
N GLY A 325 -22.43 5.14 3.33
CA GLY A 325 -21.92 5.47 2.01
C GLY A 325 -22.44 6.83 1.49
N ASP A 326 -22.27 7.03 0.21
CA ASP A 326 -22.81 8.16 -0.55
C ASP A 326 -23.30 7.65 -1.91
N PRO A 327 -24.52 7.05 -1.97
CA PRO A 327 -25.03 6.41 -3.18
C PRO A 327 -25.15 7.36 -4.37
N ASP A 328 -25.37 8.65 -4.14
CA ASP A 328 -25.47 9.66 -5.19
C ASP A 328 -24.12 9.90 -5.89
N ASN A 329 -23.01 9.63 -5.20
CA ASN A 329 -21.65 9.68 -5.72
C ASN A 329 -21.03 8.27 -5.92
N GLY A 330 -21.88 7.24 -5.95
CA GLY A 330 -21.48 5.89 -6.30
C GLY A 330 -20.82 5.09 -5.18
N PHE A 331 -21.05 5.46 -3.91
CA PHE A 331 -20.62 4.68 -2.73
C PHE A 331 -21.86 4.02 -2.11
N PRO A 332 -22.18 2.77 -2.42
CA PRO A 332 -23.34 2.14 -1.85
C PRO A 332 -23.20 1.93 -0.35
N ALA A 333 -24.34 1.88 0.35
CA ALA A 333 -24.36 1.45 1.74
C ALA A 333 -23.92 0.00 1.85
N ILE A 334 -23.15 -0.33 2.90
CA ILE A 334 -22.73 -1.71 3.18
C ILE A 334 -23.64 -2.29 4.27
N GLU A 335 -24.22 -3.46 4.00
CA GLU A 335 -25.20 -4.08 4.90
C GLU A 335 -24.59 -4.37 6.28
N ASP A 336 -23.44 -5.05 6.29
CA ASP A 336 -22.66 -5.36 7.50
C ASP A 336 -21.23 -4.84 7.32
N LEU A 337 -21.00 -3.57 7.68
CA LEU A 337 -19.65 -2.98 7.77
C LEU A 337 -19.21 -3.01 9.23
N TRP A 338 -18.01 -3.52 9.46
CA TRP A 338 -17.44 -3.76 10.78
C TRP A 338 -15.95 -3.41 10.83
N THR A 339 -15.42 -3.23 12.04
CA THR A 339 -13.97 -2.95 12.27
C THR A 339 -13.25 -4.21 12.75
N VAL A 340 -11.93 -4.25 12.61
CA VAL A 340 -11.11 -5.37 13.10
C VAL A 340 -11.27 -5.61 14.61
N ASP A 341 -11.56 -4.57 15.39
CA ASP A 341 -11.76 -4.66 16.84
C ASP A 341 -12.98 -5.53 17.20
N GLU A 342 -13.99 -5.58 16.34
CA GLU A 342 -15.17 -6.41 16.55
C GLU A 342 -14.90 -7.92 16.46
N ILE A 343 -13.75 -8.29 15.88
CA ILE A 343 -13.32 -9.70 15.75
C ILE A 343 -11.97 -9.98 16.41
N GLY A 344 -11.55 -9.15 17.38
CA GLY A 344 -10.39 -9.39 18.25
C GLY A 344 -9.19 -8.48 18.02
N GLY A 345 -9.23 -7.61 17.01
CA GLY A 345 -8.16 -6.67 16.69
C GLY A 345 -6.98 -7.28 15.94
N TRP A 346 -6.05 -6.43 15.51
CA TRP A 346 -4.93 -6.85 14.67
C TRP A 346 -3.99 -7.86 15.34
N ASP A 347 -3.74 -7.76 16.65
CA ASP A 347 -2.84 -8.67 17.34
C ASP A 347 -3.34 -10.12 17.24
N ALA A 348 -4.63 -10.31 17.54
CA ALA A 348 -5.26 -11.63 17.46
C ALA A 348 -5.30 -12.14 16.00
N LEU A 349 -5.64 -11.27 15.05
CA LEU A 349 -5.72 -11.63 13.63
C LEU A 349 -4.34 -11.95 13.04
N ASN A 350 -3.29 -11.23 13.43
CA ASN A 350 -1.93 -11.53 12.99
C ASN A 350 -1.47 -12.90 13.50
N GLU A 351 -1.77 -13.25 14.75
CA GLU A 351 -1.42 -14.56 15.30
C GLU A 351 -2.26 -15.67 14.63
N GLU A 352 -3.57 -15.49 14.48
CA GLU A 352 -4.49 -16.50 13.98
C GLU A 352 -4.33 -16.74 12.47
N LEU A 353 -4.17 -15.68 11.67
CA LEU A 353 -4.19 -15.77 10.22
C LEU A 353 -2.80 -15.71 9.58
N PHE A 354 -1.89 -14.88 10.11
CA PHE A 354 -0.66 -14.51 9.40
C PHE A 354 0.64 -14.94 10.08
N SER A 355 0.58 -15.59 11.27
CA SER A 355 1.78 -16.22 11.85
C SER A 355 2.30 -17.36 10.95
N ASP A 356 3.49 -17.88 11.21
CA ASP A 356 4.07 -19.01 10.46
C ASP A 356 3.14 -20.25 10.39
N THR A 357 2.28 -20.41 11.38
CA THR A 357 1.27 -21.48 11.48
C THR A 357 -0.15 -20.95 11.31
N GLY A 358 -0.31 -19.70 10.92
CA GLY A 358 -1.61 -19.07 10.75
C GLY A 358 -2.44 -19.67 9.62
N ILE A 359 -3.75 -19.58 9.75
CA ILE A 359 -4.70 -20.23 8.84
C ILE A 359 -4.45 -19.81 7.38
N ALA A 360 -4.34 -18.50 7.12
CA ALA A 360 -4.12 -18.00 5.77
C ALA A 360 -2.74 -18.39 5.23
N THR A 361 -1.70 -18.33 6.09
CA THR A 361 -0.33 -18.75 5.72
C THR A 361 -0.30 -20.22 5.30
N GLN A 362 -1.00 -21.10 6.04
CA GLN A 362 -1.07 -22.53 5.70
C GLN A 362 -1.91 -22.78 4.45
N ALA A 363 -3.02 -22.07 4.25
CA ALA A 363 -3.85 -22.18 3.06
C ALA A 363 -3.06 -21.81 1.78
N ILE A 364 -2.31 -20.71 1.82
CA ILE A 364 -1.45 -20.26 0.72
C ILE A 364 -0.34 -21.29 0.43
N ALA A 365 0.33 -21.80 1.47
CA ALA A 365 1.39 -22.78 1.33
C ALA A 365 0.89 -24.15 0.81
N GLY A 366 -0.34 -24.52 1.12
CA GLY A 366 -0.96 -25.77 0.69
C GLY A 366 -1.52 -25.75 -0.74
N GLY A 367 -1.77 -24.57 -1.30
CA GLY A 367 -2.26 -24.37 -2.66
C GLY A 367 -1.17 -24.20 -3.73
N ALA A 368 0.11 -24.15 -3.33
CA ALA A 368 1.26 -23.95 -4.22
C ALA A 368 1.79 -25.27 -4.82
#